data_207c14063fd00bef36ab0e7c042e2f8a
#
_entry.id   207c14063fd00bef36ab0e7c042e2f8a
#
_cell.length_a   1.000
_cell.length_b   1.000
_cell.length_c   1.000
_cell.angle_alpha   90.00
_cell.angle_beta   90.00
_cell.angle_gamma   90.00
#
_symmetry.space_group_name_H-M   'P 1'
#
loop_
_entity.id
_entity.type
_entity.pdbx_description
1 polymer ?
#
loop_
_entity_poly.entity_id
_entity_poly.type
_entity_poly.pdbx_seq_one_letter_code
_entity_poly.pdbx_strand_id
1 'polypeptide(L)'
;MAVVQRHLPLSARLPARGIFEDDWRDRPSKRHPYPVILIHGTGVTKGDWMELGHTLRSLGYAVWAPDFGMRSTAAVAESAAQVGAYIDAVLTVTKAKKAIVVGHSQGGILARYWMHNLDGANKVNHLISLAVPHHGTSHGGMMSPLGRTPRGTAVIDSLITGFFGASGFEMLHDSELIAQLNEHGDTLPQVHYSCIATRSDTIIQPVESCFLHGKLVRNIYAQAVSKHAIILHEDMPHDPRVRRLVIAEIERVERLTIPS
;
A
#
# COMPACT_ATOMS: atom_id res chain seq x y z
N MET A 1 -10.73 -32.65 17.02
CA MET A 1 -10.62 -31.23 16.65
C MET A 1 -11.00 -31.13 15.18
N ALA A 2 -12.14 -30.50 14.84
CA ALA A 2 -12.53 -30.27 13.45
C ALA A 2 -11.59 -29.24 12.85
N VAL A 3 -10.86 -29.60 11.80
CA VAL A 3 -10.11 -28.66 10.98
C VAL A 3 -11.15 -27.77 10.30
N VAL A 4 -11.32 -26.54 10.81
CA VAL A 4 -12.12 -25.52 10.12
C VAL A 4 -11.38 -25.24 8.83
N GLN A 5 -11.86 -25.78 7.72
CA GLN A 5 -11.40 -25.41 6.39
C GLN A 5 -11.75 -23.92 6.18
N ARG A 6 -10.80 -23.04 6.49
CA ARG A 6 -10.95 -21.61 6.17
C ARG A 6 -10.94 -21.48 4.66
N HIS A 7 -12.11 -21.32 4.08
CA HIS A 7 -12.22 -20.98 2.67
C HIS A 7 -11.58 -19.63 2.45
N LEU A 8 -10.61 -19.56 1.53
CA LEU A 8 -10.00 -18.31 1.12
C LEU A 8 -11.08 -17.33 0.60
N PRO A 9 -11.01 -16.05 0.92
CA PRO A 9 -11.85 -15.03 0.31
C PRO A 9 -11.78 -15.06 -1.22
N LEU A 10 -12.82 -14.57 -1.89
CA LEU A 10 -12.91 -14.63 -3.36
C LEU A 10 -11.74 -13.92 -4.04
N SER A 11 -11.32 -12.75 -3.55
CA SER A 11 -10.19 -12.02 -4.08
C SER A 11 -8.89 -12.86 -4.05
N ALA A 12 -8.67 -13.63 -2.99
CA ALA A 12 -7.49 -14.48 -2.86
C ALA A 12 -7.51 -15.73 -3.79
N ARG A 13 -8.63 -16.00 -4.48
CA ARG A 13 -8.78 -17.10 -5.45
C ARG A 13 -8.57 -16.67 -6.90
N LEU A 14 -8.53 -15.36 -7.15
CA LEU A 14 -8.30 -14.84 -8.51
C LEU A 14 -6.88 -15.19 -8.97
N PRO A 15 -6.65 -15.41 -10.28
CA PRO A 15 -5.31 -15.62 -10.81
C PRO A 15 -4.36 -14.46 -10.45
N ALA A 16 -3.11 -14.77 -10.11
CA ALA A 16 -2.09 -13.76 -9.92
C ALA A 16 -1.81 -13.03 -11.25
N ARG A 17 -1.58 -11.72 -11.18
CA ARG A 17 -1.23 -10.90 -12.32
C ARG A 17 0.29 -10.71 -12.34
N GLY A 18 0.95 -11.24 -13.37
CA GLY A 18 2.39 -11.10 -13.52
C GLY A 18 3.22 -11.96 -12.54
N ILE A 19 4.53 -11.86 -12.71
CA ILE A 19 5.54 -12.53 -11.87
C ILE A 19 6.61 -11.50 -11.51
N PHE A 20 6.93 -11.40 -10.23
CA PHE A 20 8.05 -10.59 -9.74
C PHE A 20 8.87 -11.40 -8.75
N GLU A 21 10.15 -11.59 -9.06
CA GLU A 21 11.07 -12.36 -8.23
C GLU A 21 12.08 -11.46 -7.55
N ASP A 22 12.34 -11.72 -6.27
CA ASP A 22 13.35 -10.98 -5.50
C ASP A 22 14.76 -11.47 -5.84
N ASP A 23 15.69 -10.55 -6.05
CA ASP A 23 17.11 -10.88 -6.08
C ASP A 23 17.77 -10.52 -4.74
N TRP A 24 17.99 -11.52 -3.91
CA TRP A 24 18.60 -11.32 -2.59
C TRP A 24 20.11 -11.00 -2.65
N ARG A 25 20.71 -11.02 -3.84
CA ARG A 25 22.08 -10.58 -4.10
C ARG A 25 22.16 -9.10 -4.44
N ASP A 26 21.02 -8.49 -4.79
CA ASP A 26 20.96 -7.08 -5.16
C ASP A 26 21.34 -6.18 -3.99
N ARG A 27 21.95 -5.04 -4.28
CA ARG A 27 22.41 -4.10 -3.24
C ARG A 27 22.13 -2.66 -3.68
N PRO A 28 21.66 -1.81 -2.75
CA PRO A 28 21.60 -0.37 -2.98
C PRO A 28 22.98 0.19 -3.36
N SER A 29 22.97 1.17 -4.24
CA SER A 29 24.18 1.85 -4.70
C SER A 29 24.40 3.17 -3.94
N LYS A 30 25.55 3.82 -4.13
CA LYS A 30 25.76 5.17 -3.57
C LYS A 30 24.78 6.18 -4.16
N ARG A 31 24.37 5.99 -5.42
CA ARG A 31 23.39 6.86 -6.09
C ARG A 31 21.98 6.64 -5.56
N HIS A 32 21.61 5.39 -5.27
CA HIS A 32 20.29 4.99 -4.74
C HIS A 32 20.52 4.18 -3.46
N PRO A 33 20.74 4.85 -2.31
CA PRO A 33 21.20 4.19 -1.08
C PRO A 33 20.08 3.47 -0.31
N TYR A 34 18.84 3.65 -0.72
CA TYR A 34 17.67 3.07 -0.08
C TYR A 34 17.11 1.90 -0.91
N PRO A 35 16.98 0.69 -0.35
CA PRO A 35 16.21 -0.37 -1.00
C PRO A 35 14.75 0.06 -1.17
N VAL A 36 14.12 -0.31 -2.27
CA VAL A 36 12.71 -0.06 -2.54
C VAL A 36 11.91 -1.31 -2.23
N ILE A 37 10.90 -1.18 -1.37
CA ILE A 37 10.00 -2.26 -0.97
C ILE A 37 8.60 -1.99 -1.51
N LEU A 38 8.05 -2.92 -2.28
CA LEU A 38 6.75 -2.80 -2.94
C LEU A 38 5.74 -3.70 -2.24
N ILE A 39 4.71 -3.12 -1.60
CA ILE A 39 3.72 -3.82 -0.78
C ILE A 39 2.38 -3.81 -1.50
N HIS A 40 1.92 -4.99 -1.91
CA HIS A 40 0.69 -5.14 -2.69
C HIS A 40 -0.59 -4.94 -1.87
N GLY A 41 -1.72 -4.76 -2.56
CA GLY A 41 -3.05 -4.63 -1.96
C GLY A 41 -3.73 -5.96 -1.68
N THR A 42 -5.01 -5.89 -1.29
CA THR A 42 -5.84 -7.05 -0.95
C THR A 42 -6.12 -7.94 -2.17
N GLY A 43 -6.03 -9.25 -2.01
CA GLY A 43 -6.42 -10.24 -3.01
C GLY A 43 -5.40 -10.49 -4.11
N VAL A 44 -4.34 -9.70 -4.19
CA VAL A 44 -3.30 -9.80 -5.23
C VAL A 44 -1.99 -10.38 -4.68
N THR A 45 -0.94 -10.39 -5.46
CA THR A 45 0.39 -10.89 -5.11
C THR A 45 1.46 -9.86 -5.48
N LYS A 46 2.71 -10.10 -5.07
CA LYS A 46 3.86 -9.29 -5.50
C LYS A 46 4.02 -9.19 -7.02
N GLY A 47 3.40 -10.09 -7.79
CA GLY A 47 3.34 -10.03 -9.25
C GLY A 47 2.71 -8.75 -9.80
N ASP A 48 1.85 -8.07 -9.03
CA ASP A 48 1.28 -6.77 -9.37
C ASP A 48 2.35 -5.69 -9.57
N TRP A 49 3.53 -5.88 -9.01
CA TRP A 49 4.64 -4.94 -9.11
C TRP A 49 5.59 -5.20 -10.28
N MET A 50 5.28 -6.17 -11.16
CA MET A 50 6.17 -6.59 -12.24
C MET A 50 6.68 -5.40 -13.06
N GLU A 51 5.80 -4.54 -13.56
CA GLU A 51 6.20 -3.43 -14.43
C GLU A 51 6.96 -2.33 -13.68
N LEU A 52 6.48 -1.94 -12.47
CA LEU A 52 7.17 -0.93 -11.67
C LEU A 52 8.51 -1.45 -11.16
N GLY A 53 8.53 -2.68 -10.65
CA GLY A 53 9.74 -3.29 -10.11
C GLY A 53 10.85 -3.44 -11.15
N HIS A 54 10.52 -3.95 -12.36
CA HIS A 54 11.49 -4.03 -13.46
C HIS A 54 11.94 -2.65 -13.94
N THR A 55 11.04 -1.68 -14.00
CA THR A 55 11.41 -0.30 -14.37
C THR A 55 12.38 0.29 -13.35
N LEU A 56 12.12 0.15 -12.05
CA LEU A 56 13.01 0.64 -11.00
C LEU A 56 14.37 -0.05 -11.04
N ARG A 57 14.41 -1.37 -11.24
CA ARG A 57 15.67 -2.11 -11.41
C ARG A 57 16.47 -1.62 -12.62
N SER A 58 15.82 -1.34 -13.75
CA SER A 58 16.48 -0.80 -14.93
C SER A 58 17.09 0.60 -14.72
N LEU A 59 16.57 1.34 -13.74
CA LEU A 59 17.08 2.63 -13.29
C LEU A 59 18.18 2.51 -12.21
N GLY A 60 18.51 1.29 -11.79
CA GLY A 60 19.59 1.00 -10.84
C GLY A 60 19.14 0.96 -9.37
N TYR A 61 17.84 0.90 -9.10
CA TYR A 61 17.32 0.67 -7.76
C TYR A 61 17.36 -0.81 -7.40
N ALA A 62 17.68 -1.11 -6.16
CA ALA A 62 17.54 -2.43 -5.57
C ALA A 62 16.11 -2.60 -5.04
N VAL A 63 15.36 -3.59 -5.56
CA VAL A 63 13.90 -3.68 -5.38
C VAL A 63 13.46 -5.05 -4.90
N TRP A 64 12.61 -5.09 -3.86
CA TRP A 64 12.01 -6.28 -3.29
C TRP A 64 10.49 -6.11 -3.10
N ALA A 65 9.77 -7.23 -3.09
CA ALA A 65 8.34 -7.24 -2.84
C ALA A 65 7.93 -8.52 -2.10
N PRO A 66 7.35 -8.45 -0.88
CA PRO A 66 6.83 -9.61 -0.19
C PRO A 66 5.49 -10.08 -0.73
N ASP A 67 5.20 -11.39 -0.60
CA ASP A 67 3.85 -11.93 -0.46
C ASP A 67 3.56 -12.16 1.02
N PHE A 68 2.35 -11.89 1.48
CA PHE A 68 1.97 -11.97 2.89
C PHE A 68 0.46 -12.19 3.08
N GLY A 69 0.06 -12.55 4.31
CA GLY A 69 -1.32 -12.48 4.79
C GLY A 69 -2.35 -13.21 3.94
N MET A 70 -2.02 -14.37 3.34
CA MET A 70 -2.91 -15.04 2.38
C MET A 70 -3.45 -14.08 1.33
N ARG A 71 -2.56 -13.43 0.59
CA ARG A 71 -2.85 -12.34 -0.37
C ARG A 71 -3.50 -11.13 0.30
N SER A 72 -2.99 -10.76 1.48
CA SER A 72 -3.46 -9.58 2.22
C SER A 72 -4.95 -9.63 2.60
N THR A 73 -5.51 -10.82 2.84
CA THR A 73 -6.89 -11.02 3.33
C THR A 73 -6.95 -11.36 4.82
N ALA A 74 -5.80 -11.63 5.45
CA ALA A 74 -5.67 -11.80 6.90
C ALA A 74 -5.79 -10.45 7.62
N ALA A 75 -5.90 -10.46 8.94
CA ALA A 75 -5.93 -9.25 9.76
C ALA A 75 -4.74 -8.33 9.47
N VAL A 76 -4.96 -7.02 9.53
CA VAL A 76 -3.95 -6.00 9.22
C VAL A 76 -2.73 -6.14 10.12
N ALA A 77 -2.91 -6.33 11.43
CA ALA A 77 -1.81 -6.48 12.38
C ALA A 77 -0.90 -7.67 12.05
N GLU A 78 -1.50 -8.83 11.69
CA GLU A 78 -0.77 -10.03 11.29
C GLU A 78 0.03 -9.80 9.99
N SER A 79 -0.63 -9.25 8.99
CA SER A 79 -0.01 -8.94 7.69
C SER A 79 1.10 -7.89 7.83
N ALA A 80 0.89 -6.87 8.66
CA ALA A 80 1.89 -5.83 8.92
C ALA A 80 3.13 -6.38 9.64
N ALA A 81 2.96 -7.34 10.55
CA ALA A 81 4.08 -8.02 11.21
C ALA A 81 4.92 -8.82 10.20
N GLN A 82 4.28 -9.53 9.26
CA GLN A 82 4.98 -10.26 8.19
C GLN A 82 5.73 -9.31 7.26
N VAL A 83 5.10 -8.21 6.84
CA VAL A 83 5.72 -7.16 6.03
C VAL A 83 6.91 -6.53 6.76
N GLY A 84 6.76 -6.21 8.05
CA GLY A 84 7.83 -5.64 8.87
C GLY A 84 9.03 -6.57 8.98
N ALA A 85 8.81 -7.85 9.26
CA ALA A 85 9.88 -8.86 9.31
C ALA A 85 10.61 -8.97 7.95
N TYR A 86 9.88 -8.90 6.85
CA TYR A 86 10.48 -8.91 5.51
C TYR A 86 11.33 -7.66 5.25
N ILE A 87 10.85 -6.47 5.60
CA ILE A 87 11.62 -5.22 5.48
C ILE A 87 12.89 -5.30 6.33
N ASP A 88 12.80 -5.80 7.56
CA ASP A 88 13.96 -5.96 8.45
C ASP A 88 14.99 -6.93 7.86
N ALA A 89 14.56 -8.01 7.21
CA ALA A 89 15.47 -8.92 6.50
C ALA A 89 16.17 -8.21 5.33
N VAL A 90 15.45 -7.42 4.51
CA VAL A 90 16.04 -6.64 3.41
C VAL A 90 17.05 -5.62 3.96
N LEU A 91 16.70 -4.86 4.99
CA LEU A 91 17.61 -3.89 5.60
C LEU A 91 18.87 -4.57 6.17
N THR A 92 18.73 -5.74 6.78
CA THR A 92 19.85 -6.53 7.30
C THR A 92 20.78 -6.98 6.19
N VAL A 93 20.24 -7.58 5.12
CA VAL A 93 21.03 -8.11 3.99
C VAL A 93 21.70 -6.97 3.21
N THR A 94 21.00 -5.85 3.03
CA THR A 94 21.53 -4.70 2.27
C THR A 94 22.43 -3.79 3.12
N LYS A 95 22.42 -3.93 4.44
CA LYS A 95 23.05 -3.02 5.42
C LYS A 95 22.53 -1.58 5.31
N ALA A 96 21.38 -1.37 4.69
CA ALA A 96 20.73 -0.08 4.60
C ALA A 96 20.04 0.25 5.94
N LYS A 97 20.08 1.51 6.35
CA LYS A 97 19.42 1.96 7.58
C LYS A 97 17.93 2.24 7.37
N LYS A 98 17.54 2.63 6.18
CA LYS A 98 16.18 3.01 5.82
C LYS A 98 15.83 2.45 4.43
N ALA A 99 14.53 2.29 4.19
CA ALA A 99 13.98 1.90 2.90
C ALA A 99 13.07 3.00 2.32
N ILE A 100 12.84 2.95 1.03
CA ILE A 100 11.69 3.56 0.37
C ILE A 100 10.61 2.49 0.32
N VAL A 101 9.40 2.82 0.77
CA VAL A 101 8.27 1.90 0.79
C VAL A 101 7.20 2.41 -0.18
N VAL A 102 6.74 1.57 -1.09
CA VAL A 102 5.61 1.86 -1.99
C VAL A 102 4.50 0.89 -1.66
N GLY A 103 3.37 1.39 -1.20
CA GLY A 103 2.20 0.59 -0.84
C GLY A 103 1.00 0.91 -1.73
N HIS A 104 0.33 -0.13 -2.23
CA HIS A 104 -0.94 0.02 -2.93
C HIS A 104 -2.09 -0.40 -2.02
N SER A 105 -3.18 0.41 -1.98
CA SER A 105 -4.39 0.07 -1.23
C SER A 105 -4.04 -0.31 0.21
N GLN A 106 -4.46 -1.46 0.70
CA GLN A 106 -4.13 -1.99 2.03
C GLN A 106 -2.61 -2.03 2.30
N GLY A 107 -1.77 -2.24 1.27
CA GLY A 107 -0.32 -2.28 1.44
C GLY A 107 0.27 -1.03 2.09
N GLY A 108 -0.33 0.15 1.83
CA GLY A 108 0.06 1.39 2.51
C GLY A 108 -0.42 1.47 3.96
N ILE A 109 -1.58 0.88 4.28
CA ILE A 109 -2.07 0.74 5.67
C ILE A 109 -1.12 -0.17 6.47
N LEU A 110 -0.70 -1.31 5.89
CA LEU A 110 0.25 -2.22 6.51
C LEU A 110 1.59 -1.54 6.82
N ALA A 111 2.09 -0.74 5.87
CA ALA A 111 3.30 0.05 6.06
C ALA A 111 3.14 1.04 7.22
N ARG A 112 2.04 1.82 7.27
CA ARG A 112 1.76 2.74 8.37
C ARG A 112 1.59 2.01 9.69
N TYR A 113 0.84 0.89 9.73
CA TYR A 113 0.68 0.11 10.95
C TYR A 113 2.02 -0.39 11.49
N TRP A 114 2.88 -0.93 10.63
CA TRP A 114 4.22 -1.33 11.02
C TRP A 114 5.06 -0.16 11.53
N MET A 115 4.98 0.99 10.86
CA MET A 115 5.73 2.19 11.27
C MET A 115 5.28 2.74 12.62
N HIS A 116 3.98 2.73 12.91
CA HIS A 116 3.42 3.31 14.13
C HIS A 116 3.44 2.35 15.32
N ASN A 117 3.23 1.04 15.08
CA ASN A 117 2.96 0.07 16.15
C ASN A 117 4.03 -1.03 16.29
N LEU A 118 4.96 -1.18 15.33
CA LEU A 118 5.91 -2.30 15.28
C LEU A 118 7.36 -1.84 15.01
N ASP A 119 7.76 -0.68 15.58
CA ASP A 119 9.11 -0.11 15.51
C ASP A 119 9.66 0.16 14.10
N GLY A 120 8.78 0.35 13.11
CA GLY A 120 9.16 0.66 11.73
C GLY A 120 9.53 2.12 11.47
N ALA A 121 9.19 3.05 12.37
CA ALA A 121 9.28 4.50 12.16
C ALA A 121 10.65 4.99 11.67
N ASN A 122 11.74 4.51 12.31
CA ASN A 122 13.11 4.94 12.01
C ASN A 122 13.71 4.23 10.78
N LYS A 123 13.00 3.28 10.19
CA LYS A 123 13.46 2.43 9.10
C LYS A 123 12.93 2.88 7.72
N VAL A 124 12.11 3.93 7.69
CA VAL A 124 11.53 4.46 6.45
C VAL A 124 12.08 5.84 6.16
N ASN A 125 12.55 6.06 4.94
CA ASN A 125 12.90 7.37 4.42
C ASN A 125 11.72 8.03 3.72
N HIS A 126 11.00 7.25 2.90
CA HIS A 126 9.89 7.73 2.11
C HIS A 126 8.80 6.66 2.00
N LEU A 127 7.57 7.00 2.33
CA LEU A 127 6.37 6.19 2.07
C LEU A 127 5.61 6.79 0.88
N ILE A 128 5.46 6.00 -0.18
CA ILE A 128 4.64 6.33 -1.35
C ILE A 128 3.38 5.48 -1.31
N SER A 129 2.24 6.12 -1.29
CA SER A 129 0.93 5.49 -1.16
C SER A 129 0.16 5.62 -2.47
N LEU A 130 -0.27 4.49 -3.03
CA LEU A 130 -1.09 4.42 -4.24
C LEU A 130 -2.52 4.02 -3.85
N ALA A 131 -3.46 4.95 -3.94
CA ALA A 131 -4.87 4.74 -3.58
C ALA A 131 -5.06 4.03 -2.22
N VAL A 132 -4.36 4.51 -1.19
CA VAL A 132 -4.38 3.95 0.17
C VAL A 132 -5.46 4.65 0.99
N PRO A 133 -6.39 3.93 1.62
CA PRO A 133 -7.44 4.53 2.46
C PRO A 133 -6.88 4.95 3.83
N HIS A 134 -6.07 6.00 3.88
CA HIS A 134 -5.43 6.46 5.11
C HIS A 134 -6.43 6.88 6.21
N HIS A 135 -7.59 7.37 5.80
CA HIS A 135 -8.72 7.71 6.69
C HIS A 135 -9.90 6.76 6.51
N GLY A 136 -9.61 5.56 5.99
CA GLY A 136 -10.62 4.54 5.73
C GLY A 136 -11.45 4.81 4.47
N THR A 137 -12.38 3.92 4.18
CA THR A 137 -13.34 4.05 3.09
C THR A 137 -14.76 3.84 3.60
N SER A 138 -15.76 4.34 2.87
CA SER A 138 -17.15 4.12 3.21
C SER A 138 -17.56 2.67 2.98
N HIS A 139 -18.54 2.17 3.75
CA HIS A 139 -19.13 0.84 3.56
C HIS A 139 -19.58 0.64 2.12
N GLY A 140 -18.95 -0.33 1.44
CA GLY A 140 -19.29 -0.67 0.07
C GLY A 140 -18.79 0.31 -1.00
N GLY A 141 -17.94 1.30 -0.67
CA GLY A 141 -17.45 2.28 -1.64
C GLY A 141 -18.62 2.94 -2.38
N MET A 142 -18.67 2.82 -3.72
CA MET A 142 -19.79 3.33 -4.53
C MET A 142 -21.14 2.64 -4.27
N MET A 143 -21.15 1.46 -3.63
CA MET A 143 -22.39 0.76 -3.22
C MET A 143 -22.96 1.28 -1.90
N SER A 144 -22.30 2.23 -1.25
CA SER A 144 -22.70 2.84 0.03
C SER A 144 -24.18 3.28 0.09
N PRO A 145 -24.85 3.76 -0.97
CA PRO A 145 -26.27 4.05 -0.93
C PRO A 145 -27.17 2.85 -0.60
N LEU A 146 -26.76 1.62 -0.92
CA LEU A 146 -27.49 0.39 -0.56
C LEU A 146 -27.43 0.11 0.94
N GLY A 147 -26.38 0.56 1.63
CA GLY A 147 -26.17 0.40 3.07
C GLY A 147 -27.12 1.25 3.95
N ARG A 148 -28.03 2.04 3.37
CA ARG A 148 -29.00 2.86 4.13
C ARG A 148 -30.13 2.04 4.76
N THR A 149 -30.20 0.74 4.51
CA THR A 149 -31.18 -0.16 5.13
C THR A 149 -30.45 -1.32 5.82
N PRO A 150 -31.01 -1.88 6.93
CA PRO A 150 -30.38 -3.00 7.64
C PRO A 150 -30.11 -4.23 6.73
N ARG A 151 -30.99 -4.50 5.77
CA ARG A 151 -30.80 -5.59 4.80
C ARG A 151 -29.71 -5.28 3.79
N GLY A 152 -29.63 -4.05 3.32
CA GLY A 152 -28.58 -3.59 2.40
C GLY A 152 -27.20 -3.60 3.07
N THR A 153 -27.11 -3.18 4.33
CA THR A 153 -25.88 -3.27 5.12
C THR A 153 -25.44 -4.73 5.26
N ALA A 154 -26.32 -5.65 5.65
CA ALA A 154 -25.97 -7.06 5.77
C ALA A 154 -25.49 -7.69 4.44
N VAL A 155 -26.03 -7.26 3.31
CA VAL A 155 -25.54 -7.70 1.99
C VAL A 155 -24.13 -7.16 1.72
N ILE A 156 -23.89 -5.87 1.98
CA ILE A 156 -22.57 -5.26 1.81
C ILE A 156 -21.55 -5.93 2.72
N ASP A 157 -21.87 -6.17 3.99
CA ASP A 157 -20.97 -6.84 4.94
C ASP A 157 -20.62 -8.26 4.49
N SER A 158 -21.60 -8.98 3.96
CA SER A 158 -21.37 -10.32 3.39
C SER A 158 -20.45 -10.27 2.17
N LEU A 159 -20.58 -9.25 1.32
CA LEU A 159 -19.70 -9.04 0.16
C LEU A 159 -18.28 -8.65 0.60
N ILE A 160 -18.15 -7.74 1.59
CA ILE A 160 -16.84 -7.34 2.14
C ILE A 160 -16.14 -8.56 2.71
N THR A 161 -16.80 -9.33 3.59
CA THR A 161 -16.24 -10.54 4.19
C THR A 161 -15.88 -11.58 3.13
N GLY A 162 -16.80 -11.84 2.21
CA GLY A 162 -16.62 -12.86 1.18
C GLY A 162 -15.53 -12.53 0.17
N PHE A 163 -15.29 -11.25 -0.10
CA PHE A 163 -14.32 -10.80 -1.09
C PHE A 163 -12.96 -10.42 -0.47
N PHE A 164 -12.96 -9.58 0.56
CA PHE A 164 -11.72 -9.02 1.15
C PHE A 164 -11.22 -9.75 2.41
N GLY A 165 -12.05 -10.60 3.03
CA GLY A 165 -11.69 -11.26 4.28
C GLY A 165 -11.77 -10.33 5.49
N ALA A 166 -11.00 -10.66 6.55
CA ALA A 166 -10.99 -9.91 7.80
C ALA A 166 -10.54 -8.45 7.62
N SER A 167 -9.53 -8.24 6.79
CA SER A 167 -8.95 -6.91 6.55
C SER A 167 -9.93 -5.91 5.92
N GLY A 168 -10.97 -6.39 5.23
CA GLY A 168 -11.96 -5.52 4.58
C GLY A 168 -12.66 -4.56 5.54
N PHE A 169 -13.03 -5.05 6.73
CA PHE A 169 -13.68 -4.22 7.76
C PHE A 169 -12.70 -3.28 8.47
N GLU A 170 -11.45 -3.73 8.64
CA GLU A 170 -10.42 -2.93 9.30
C GLU A 170 -10.05 -1.66 8.51
N MET A 171 -10.38 -1.60 7.21
CA MET A 171 -10.14 -0.43 6.37
C MET A 171 -11.33 0.51 6.24
N LEU A 172 -12.44 0.26 6.96
CA LEU A 172 -13.57 1.18 6.99
C LEU A 172 -13.25 2.43 7.82
N HIS A 173 -13.87 3.57 7.45
CA HIS A 173 -13.61 4.87 8.08
C HIS A 173 -13.95 4.92 9.57
N ASP A 174 -14.86 4.08 10.04
CA ASP A 174 -15.30 3.95 11.43
C ASP A 174 -14.62 2.78 12.17
N SER A 175 -13.63 2.14 11.56
CA SER A 175 -12.91 1.05 12.20
C SER A 175 -11.98 1.55 13.30
N GLU A 176 -11.84 0.74 14.35
CA GLU A 176 -10.90 1.00 15.44
C GLU A 176 -9.44 1.12 14.94
N LEU A 177 -9.08 0.32 13.94
CA LEU A 177 -7.74 0.36 13.35
C LEU A 177 -7.42 1.71 12.70
N ILE A 178 -8.33 2.25 11.90
CA ILE A 178 -8.15 3.55 11.25
C ILE A 178 -8.13 4.68 12.30
N ALA A 179 -8.99 4.62 13.31
CA ALA A 179 -8.98 5.57 14.41
C ALA A 179 -7.63 5.55 15.15
N GLN A 180 -7.12 4.37 15.50
CA GLN A 180 -5.83 4.19 16.17
C GLN A 180 -4.65 4.69 15.33
N LEU A 181 -4.64 4.41 14.01
CA LEU A 181 -3.57 4.86 13.12
C LEU A 181 -3.47 6.38 13.00
N ASN A 182 -4.57 7.10 13.21
CA ASN A 182 -4.65 8.55 13.08
C ASN A 182 -4.71 9.29 14.42
N GLU A 183 -4.75 8.57 15.55
CA GLU A 183 -4.89 9.15 16.90
C GLU A 183 -3.82 10.22 17.22
N HIS A 184 -2.58 9.98 16.81
CA HIS A 184 -1.45 10.89 17.07
C HIS A 184 -1.04 11.71 15.85
N GLY A 185 -1.93 11.82 14.86
CA GLY A 185 -1.72 12.51 13.60
C GLY A 185 -1.33 11.60 12.44
N ASP A 186 -1.35 12.15 11.26
CA ASP A 186 -1.24 11.39 10.00
C ASP A 186 0.17 10.86 9.73
N THR A 187 1.20 11.52 10.27
CA THR A 187 2.58 11.34 9.82
C THR A 187 3.57 11.27 10.97
N LEU A 188 4.64 10.50 10.77
CA LEU A 188 5.77 10.41 11.68
C LEU A 188 6.85 11.44 11.31
N PRO A 189 7.58 11.98 12.28
CA PRO A 189 8.71 12.89 12.04
C PRO A 189 9.76 12.24 11.12
N GLN A 190 10.41 13.05 10.28
CA GLN A 190 11.53 12.64 9.42
C GLN A 190 11.20 11.59 8.36
N VAL A 191 9.94 11.28 8.13
CA VAL A 191 9.49 10.44 7.02
C VAL A 191 8.84 11.34 5.96
N HIS A 192 9.24 11.18 4.71
CA HIS A 192 8.56 11.80 3.58
C HIS A 192 7.37 10.95 3.15
N TYR A 193 6.29 11.61 2.74
CA TYR A 193 5.08 10.95 2.26
C TYR A 193 4.69 11.49 0.89
N SER A 194 4.36 10.61 -0.03
CA SER A 194 3.74 10.95 -1.32
C SER A 194 2.48 10.11 -1.50
N CYS A 195 1.31 10.75 -1.39
CA CYS A 195 0.03 10.09 -1.54
C CYS A 195 -0.50 10.33 -2.94
N ILE A 196 -0.60 9.28 -3.74
CA ILE A 196 -1.08 9.33 -5.11
C ILE A 196 -2.46 8.68 -5.16
N ALA A 197 -3.49 9.49 -5.40
CA ALA A 197 -4.88 9.06 -5.52
C ALA A 197 -5.36 9.16 -6.97
N THR A 198 -6.43 8.46 -7.31
CA THR A 198 -7.09 8.61 -8.60
C THR A 198 -8.52 9.12 -8.43
N ARG A 199 -8.92 10.12 -9.24
CA ARG A 199 -10.30 10.63 -9.23
C ARG A 199 -11.35 9.61 -9.71
N SER A 200 -10.89 8.55 -10.38
CA SER A 200 -11.73 7.47 -10.89
C SER A 200 -11.80 6.28 -9.93
N ASP A 201 -11.32 6.44 -8.68
CA ASP A 201 -11.40 5.39 -7.68
C ASP A 201 -12.86 5.09 -7.34
N THR A 202 -13.23 3.83 -7.38
CA THR A 202 -14.58 3.35 -7.04
C THR A 202 -14.60 2.54 -5.74
N ILE A 203 -13.42 2.24 -5.21
CA ILE A 203 -13.24 1.45 -3.99
C ILE A 203 -13.05 2.37 -2.80
N ILE A 204 -12.15 3.36 -2.91
CA ILE A 204 -11.89 4.31 -1.83
C ILE A 204 -12.77 5.53 -2.01
N GLN A 205 -13.72 5.69 -1.07
CA GLN A 205 -14.67 6.79 -1.06
C GLN A 205 -14.81 7.38 0.36
N PRO A 206 -14.67 8.70 0.53
CA PRO A 206 -14.26 9.68 -0.50
C PRO A 206 -12.80 9.50 -0.93
N VAL A 207 -12.44 9.92 -2.14
CA VAL A 207 -11.07 9.77 -2.69
C VAL A 207 -10.04 10.53 -1.85
N GLU A 208 -10.44 11.62 -1.23
CA GLU A 208 -9.61 12.44 -0.33
C GLU A 208 -9.13 11.67 0.91
N SER A 209 -9.79 10.57 1.25
CA SER A 209 -9.34 9.62 2.28
C SER A 209 -7.96 9.02 2.00
N CYS A 210 -7.49 9.09 0.73
CA CYS A 210 -6.14 8.70 0.34
C CYS A 210 -5.07 9.72 0.71
N PHE A 211 -5.41 10.90 1.18
CA PHE A 211 -4.48 11.98 1.46
C PHE A 211 -4.12 12.05 2.95
N LEU A 212 -2.87 12.44 3.21
CA LEU A 212 -2.36 12.70 4.56
C LEU A 212 -2.08 14.20 4.74
N HIS A 213 -1.98 14.63 5.99
CA HIS A 213 -1.66 16.00 6.37
C HIS A 213 -0.36 16.04 7.17
N GLY A 214 0.58 16.89 6.78
CA GLY A 214 1.86 17.02 7.47
C GLY A 214 2.89 17.83 6.69
N LYS A 215 3.99 18.19 7.34
CA LYS A 215 5.04 19.04 6.75
C LYS A 215 5.79 18.39 5.58
N LEU A 216 5.95 17.06 5.62
CA LEU A 216 6.70 16.28 4.62
C LEU A 216 5.76 15.48 3.73
N VAL A 217 4.52 15.93 3.56
CA VAL A 217 3.49 15.27 2.75
C VAL A 217 3.35 15.98 1.40
N ARG A 218 3.18 15.16 0.36
CA ARG A 218 2.75 15.60 -0.96
C ARG A 218 1.57 14.76 -1.42
N ASN A 219 0.43 15.39 -1.62
CA ASN A 219 -0.80 14.79 -2.12
C ASN A 219 -0.94 15.05 -3.62
N ILE A 220 -1.15 14.02 -4.42
CA ILE A 220 -1.13 14.08 -5.88
C ILE A 220 -2.32 13.28 -6.43
N TYR A 221 -3.08 13.88 -7.33
CA TYR A 221 -3.97 13.09 -8.18
C TYR A 221 -3.22 12.55 -9.40
N ALA A 222 -3.42 11.28 -9.74
CA ALA A 222 -2.83 10.66 -10.92
C ALA A 222 -3.17 11.42 -12.21
N GLN A 223 -4.31 12.12 -12.22
CA GLN A 223 -4.74 13.01 -13.31
C GLN A 223 -3.88 14.27 -13.47
N ALA A 224 -2.94 14.55 -12.56
CA ALA A 224 -1.99 15.66 -12.73
C ALA A 224 -1.10 15.46 -13.97
N VAL A 225 -0.82 14.23 -14.38
CA VAL A 225 -0.06 13.94 -15.62
C VAL A 225 -0.92 13.75 -16.86
N SER A 226 -2.24 13.56 -16.70
CA SER A 226 -3.19 13.42 -17.81
C SER A 226 -4.61 13.70 -17.33
N LYS A 227 -5.09 14.92 -17.58
CA LYS A 227 -6.37 15.43 -17.02
C LYS A 227 -7.58 14.55 -17.24
N HIS A 228 -7.64 13.84 -18.36
CA HIS A 228 -8.78 13.00 -18.77
C HIS A 228 -8.52 11.50 -18.60
N ALA A 229 -7.44 11.13 -17.89
CA ALA A 229 -7.11 9.74 -17.66
C ALA A 229 -8.15 9.09 -16.73
N ILE A 230 -8.74 8.00 -17.18
CA ILE A 230 -9.45 7.06 -16.33
C ILE A 230 -8.42 6.05 -15.87
N ILE A 231 -8.18 5.99 -14.56
CA ILE A 231 -7.27 5.07 -13.91
C ILE A 231 -8.07 4.50 -12.73
N LEU A 232 -8.41 3.23 -12.78
CA LEU A 232 -9.18 2.58 -11.73
C LEU A 232 -8.28 2.26 -10.53
N HIS A 233 -8.88 1.90 -9.40
CA HIS A 233 -8.17 1.53 -8.19
C HIS A 233 -7.13 0.42 -8.43
N GLU A 234 -7.57 -0.65 -9.06
CA GLU A 234 -6.76 -1.83 -9.39
C GLU A 234 -5.67 -1.57 -10.43
N ASP A 235 -5.80 -0.50 -11.22
CA ASP A 235 -4.83 -0.14 -12.25
C ASP A 235 -3.66 0.70 -11.70
N MET A 236 -3.78 1.24 -10.49
CA MET A 236 -2.76 2.12 -9.90
C MET A 236 -1.33 1.54 -9.91
N PRO A 237 -1.09 0.25 -9.63
CA PRO A 237 0.26 -0.34 -9.73
C PRO A 237 0.76 -0.50 -11.17
N HIS A 238 -0.14 -0.59 -12.15
CA HIS A 238 0.16 -0.99 -13.54
C HIS A 238 0.23 0.19 -14.50
N ASP A 239 -0.50 1.28 -14.21
CA ASP A 239 -0.61 2.41 -15.13
C ASP A 239 0.76 3.10 -15.34
N PRO A 240 1.23 3.26 -16.57
CA PRO A 240 2.54 3.84 -16.85
C PRO A 240 2.65 5.31 -16.42
N ARG A 241 1.52 6.02 -16.27
CA ARG A 241 1.48 7.41 -15.77
C ARG A 241 1.71 7.44 -14.27
N VAL A 242 1.08 6.52 -13.52
CA VAL A 242 1.29 6.36 -12.07
C VAL A 242 2.74 5.92 -11.81
N ARG A 243 3.26 4.97 -12.59
CA ARG A 243 4.66 4.53 -12.50
C ARG A 243 5.64 5.70 -12.64
N ARG A 244 5.42 6.59 -13.62
CA ARG A 244 6.24 7.81 -13.78
C ARG A 244 6.13 8.73 -12.58
N LEU A 245 4.95 8.89 -11.97
CA LEU A 245 4.78 9.67 -10.74
C LEU A 245 5.57 9.06 -9.57
N VAL A 246 5.49 7.75 -9.38
CA VAL A 246 6.26 7.05 -8.33
C VAL A 246 7.75 7.31 -8.49
N ILE A 247 8.29 7.11 -9.69
CA ILE A 247 9.72 7.34 -9.98
C ILE A 247 10.09 8.80 -9.70
N ALA A 248 9.31 9.75 -10.20
CA ALA A 248 9.56 11.17 -9.98
C ALA A 248 9.54 11.56 -8.49
N GLU A 249 8.66 10.95 -7.69
CA GLU A 249 8.60 11.19 -6.24
C GLU A 249 9.78 10.55 -5.51
N ILE A 250 10.21 9.36 -5.90
CA ILE A 250 11.45 8.76 -5.36
C ILE A 250 12.63 9.69 -5.62
N GLU A 251 12.87 10.08 -6.86
CA GLU A 251 13.97 10.97 -7.25
C GLU A 251 13.90 12.34 -6.56
N ARG A 252 12.69 12.88 -6.39
CA ARG A 252 12.50 14.15 -5.68
C ARG A 252 12.98 14.07 -4.24
N VAL A 253 12.60 13.01 -3.52
CA VAL A 253 12.97 12.86 -2.11
C VAL A 253 14.44 12.49 -1.96
N GLU A 254 14.99 11.67 -2.86
CA GLU A 254 16.43 11.38 -2.86
C GLU A 254 17.27 12.65 -3.00
N ARG A 255 16.90 13.57 -3.89
CA ARG A 255 17.60 14.90 -4.01
C ARG A 255 17.54 15.75 -2.74
N LEU A 256 16.56 15.52 -1.86
CA LEU A 256 16.43 16.24 -0.58
C LEU A 256 17.18 15.57 0.56
N THR A 257 17.40 14.26 0.48
CA THR A 257 17.86 13.45 1.61
C THR A 257 19.25 12.84 1.42
N ILE A 258 19.74 12.79 0.19
CA ILE A 258 21.08 12.30 -0.12
C ILE A 258 22.02 13.51 -0.25
N PRO A 259 23.09 13.60 0.57
CA PRO A 259 24.11 14.65 0.40
C PRO A 259 24.75 14.55 -0.99
N SER A 260 24.96 15.69 -1.63
CA SER A 260 25.66 15.83 -2.93
C SER A 260 27.11 15.44 -2.82
#